data_e6e065e5250b6616197a7f7cd590443f
#
_entry.id   e6e065e5250b6616197a7f7cd590443f
#
_cell.length_a   1.000
_cell.length_b   1.000
_cell.length_c   1.000
_cell.angle_alpha   90.00
_cell.angle_beta   90.00
_cell.angle_gamma   90.00
#
_symmetry.space_group_name_H-M   'P 1'
#
loop_
_entity.id
_entity.type
_entity.pdbx_description
1 polymer ?
#
loop_
_entity_poly.entity_id
_entity_poly.type
_entity_poly.pdbx_seq_one_letter_code
_entity_poly.pdbx_strand_id
1 'polypeptide(L)'
;MGIYGLYDKDADKKTNFYKLFTTLPNAGNNESIFIKEYLAPTILHSWTASNLPRSFTGGGTSGTAVNPSLNLVDAFKNLDGTDGKLQAYVDPDHADETSTTTNKFDNNPESYLYYDNIEDIFRNKDNRLFATVMLPGSTFMNKALDIRAGIAYYNEKSKKLVFYEQGNKLDNPNDLTIDGVLITEAKTGYDGPSEADYITRTGFYVRKYMDEKTESDGGSAVSFIRYRYGEVLLNAAEAAYELGGAENESFALDCINQLRERAGFTKLLESLTIDDIRAERQVELAFEGHRFYDLRRWRIAEDIWNGNNQSKTAMLYGLWPYKVYRPGHETHNKWIFIRRLPAKFPTPRKFNRVNYYSAFNADVLTKNSKLVKNPGH
;
A
#
# COMPACT_ATOMS: atom_id res chain seq x y z
N MET A 1 0.82 14.60 33.85
CA MET A 1 1.39 13.94 32.67
C MET A 1 0.42 12.87 32.21
N GLY A 2 0.06 12.85 30.93
CA GLY A 2 -0.82 11.81 30.38
C GLY A 2 -0.15 10.44 30.41
N ILE A 3 -0.93 9.38 30.59
CA ILE A 3 -0.44 7.99 30.59
C ILE A 3 -0.07 7.56 29.16
N TYR A 4 -0.80 8.07 28.17
CA TYR A 4 -0.64 7.74 26.75
C TYR A 4 -0.06 8.91 25.96
N GLY A 5 0.64 8.61 24.86
CA GLY A 5 1.23 9.57 23.94
C GLY A 5 1.67 8.87 22.65
N LEU A 6 2.02 9.64 21.63
CA LEU A 6 2.54 9.07 20.39
C LEU A 6 3.87 8.35 20.63
N TYR A 7 4.04 7.20 19.97
CA TYR A 7 5.31 6.48 19.95
C TYR A 7 6.30 7.24 19.06
N ASP A 8 7.30 7.85 19.69
CA ASP A 8 8.36 8.61 19.00
C ASP A 8 9.69 8.45 19.73
N LYS A 9 10.28 7.25 19.62
CA LYS A 9 11.50 6.85 20.34
C LYS A 9 12.73 6.69 19.44
N ASP A 10 12.52 6.59 18.14
CA ASP A 10 13.58 6.45 17.16
C ASP A 10 13.70 7.71 16.31
N ALA A 11 14.93 8.17 16.08
CA ALA A 11 15.21 9.33 15.23
C ALA A 11 14.84 9.07 13.77
N ASP A 12 15.05 7.84 13.28
CA ASP A 12 14.55 7.42 11.97
C ASP A 12 13.04 7.15 12.03
N LYS A 13 12.27 8.04 11.41
CA LYS A 13 10.82 8.03 11.45
C LYS A 13 10.19 6.80 10.77
N LYS A 14 10.88 6.18 9.83
CA LYS A 14 10.45 4.92 9.19
C LYS A 14 10.51 3.77 10.20
N THR A 15 11.66 3.62 10.85
CA THR A 15 11.88 2.64 11.91
C THR A 15 10.96 2.90 13.11
N ASN A 16 10.78 4.17 13.48
CA ASN A 16 9.91 4.57 14.58
C ASN A 16 8.47 4.08 14.37
N PHE A 17 7.88 4.35 13.21
CA PHE A 17 6.51 3.92 12.91
C PHE A 17 6.39 2.38 12.78
N TYR A 18 7.41 1.70 12.26
CA TYR A 18 7.43 0.23 12.24
C TYR A 18 7.46 -0.36 13.65
N LYS A 19 8.31 0.17 14.53
CA LYS A 19 8.43 -0.31 15.93
C LYS A 19 7.18 -0.07 16.76
N LEU A 20 6.37 0.94 16.45
CA LEU A 20 5.05 1.13 17.07
C LEU A 20 4.22 -0.18 17.04
N PHE A 21 4.28 -0.92 15.93
CA PHE A 21 3.48 -2.14 15.74
C PHE A 21 4.16 -3.43 16.19
N THR A 22 5.44 -3.38 16.52
CA THR A 22 6.23 -4.56 16.92
C THR A 22 6.77 -4.49 18.36
N THR A 23 6.51 -3.38 19.07
CA THR A 23 6.91 -3.16 20.46
C THR A 23 5.71 -3.27 21.39
N LEU A 24 5.82 -4.07 22.45
CA LEU A 24 4.77 -4.23 23.45
C LEU A 24 4.68 -3.00 24.40
N PRO A 25 3.53 -2.78 25.06
CA PRO A 25 3.37 -1.70 26.04
C PRO A 25 4.37 -1.77 27.19
N ASN A 26 4.61 -2.97 27.74
CA ASN A 26 5.60 -3.20 28.81
C ASN A 26 7.05 -2.97 28.37
N ALA A 27 7.31 -2.91 27.06
CA ALA A 27 8.59 -2.53 26.48
C ALA A 27 8.65 -1.03 26.11
N GLY A 28 7.71 -0.24 26.61
CA GLY A 28 7.68 1.21 26.50
C GLY A 28 6.86 1.76 25.33
N ASN A 29 5.98 0.97 24.73
CA ASN A 29 5.00 1.48 23.77
C ASN A 29 3.79 2.04 24.51
N ASN A 30 3.84 3.34 24.82
CA ASN A 30 2.76 4.07 25.49
C ASN A 30 1.70 4.64 24.54
N GLU A 31 1.81 4.38 23.24
CA GLU A 31 0.76 4.70 22.27
C GLU A 31 -0.36 3.65 22.28
N SER A 32 -0.06 2.39 22.56
CA SER A 32 -1.02 1.30 22.59
C SER A 32 -1.93 1.37 23.80
N ILE A 33 -3.25 1.52 23.60
CA ILE A 33 -4.27 1.61 24.65
C ILE A 33 -4.95 0.25 24.86
N PHE A 34 -5.34 -0.41 23.76
CA PHE A 34 -5.94 -1.73 23.78
C PHE A 34 -5.32 -2.62 22.70
N ILE A 35 -4.84 -3.78 23.11
CA ILE A 35 -4.16 -4.74 22.24
C ILE A 35 -4.78 -6.13 22.36
N LYS A 36 -4.63 -6.93 21.32
CA LYS A 36 -4.76 -8.37 21.41
C LYS A 36 -3.36 -8.96 21.51
N GLU A 37 -3.01 -9.48 22.66
CA GLU A 37 -1.73 -10.13 22.92
C GLU A 37 -1.67 -11.54 22.34
N TYR A 38 -0.45 -11.91 22.00
CA TYR A 38 -0.05 -13.26 21.63
C TYR A 38 1.19 -13.62 22.47
N LEU A 39 1.40 -14.91 22.73
CA LEU A 39 2.45 -15.38 23.60
C LEU A 39 3.19 -16.58 22.98
N ALA A 40 4.44 -16.35 22.63
CA ALA A 40 5.29 -17.46 22.15
C ALA A 40 5.63 -18.39 23.30
N PRO A 41 5.68 -19.72 23.08
CA PRO A 41 5.37 -20.42 21.83
C PRO A 41 3.92 -20.87 21.73
N THR A 42 3.05 -20.54 22.67
CA THR A 42 1.75 -21.21 22.88
C THR A 42 0.57 -20.55 22.15
N ILE A 43 0.58 -19.22 21.99
CA ILE A 43 -0.49 -18.47 21.35
C ILE A 43 0.12 -17.60 20.25
N LEU A 44 0.08 -18.10 19.04
CA LEU A 44 0.68 -17.45 17.88
C LEU A 44 -0.38 -17.15 16.82
N HIS A 45 -0.05 -16.27 15.87
CA HIS A 45 -0.84 -16.02 14.67
C HIS A 45 0.02 -16.14 13.41
N SER A 46 -0.63 -16.30 12.26
CA SER A 46 0.03 -16.52 10.97
C SER A 46 0.19 -15.26 10.11
N TRP A 47 0.02 -14.05 10.66
CA TRP A 47 0.05 -12.83 9.83
C TRP A 47 1.32 -12.71 9.01
N THR A 48 2.50 -12.85 9.66
CA THR A 48 3.79 -12.80 8.97
C THR A 48 3.92 -13.92 7.96
N ALA A 49 3.74 -15.18 8.35
CA ALA A 49 3.83 -16.33 7.45
C ALA A 49 2.88 -16.22 6.24
N SER A 50 1.65 -15.73 6.47
CA SER A 50 0.65 -15.55 5.40
C SER A 50 0.98 -14.42 4.42
N ASN A 51 1.88 -13.49 4.78
CA ASN A 51 2.19 -12.30 3.98
C ASN A 51 3.65 -12.20 3.53
N LEU A 52 4.47 -13.21 3.79
CA LEU A 52 5.87 -13.22 3.35
C LEU A 52 5.99 -13.04 1.84
N PRO A 53 6.96 -12.25 1.35
CA PRO A 53 7.36 -12.24 -0.05
C PRO A 53 7.83 -13.64 -0.50
N ARG A 54 7.69 -13.94 -1.77
CA ARG A 54 7.96 -15.27 -2.32
C ARG A 54 9.37 -15.77 -2.07
N SER A 55 10.36 -14.89 -2.06
CA SER A 55 11.75 -15.25 -1.78
C SER A 55 11.99 -15.82 -0.38
N PHE A 56 11.03 -15.65 0.54
CA PHE A 56 11.06 -16.22 1.90
C PHE A 56 10.28 -17.55 2.01
N THR A 57 9.43 -17.87 1.04
CA THR A 57 8.62 -19.09 1.05
C THR A 57 9.20 -20.23 0.20
N GLY A 58 10.41 -20.02 -0.35
CA GLY A 58 11.04 -21.02 -1.23
C GLY A 58 10.26 -21.32 -2.51
N GLY A 59 9.36 -20.43 -2.96
CA GLY A 59 8.46 -20.69 -4.07
C GLY A 59 7.24 -21.53 -3.73
N GLY A 60 6.99 -21.78 -2.44
CA GLY A 60 5.88 -22.59 -1.94
C GLY A 60 4.50 -21.95 -2.19
N THR A 61 3.46 -22.69 -1.79
CA THR A 61 2.04 -22.31 -1.93
C THR A 61 1.53 -21.53 -0.73
N SER A 62 2.32 -20.55 -0.25
CA SER A 62 1.99 -19.70 0.89
C SER A 62 2.57 -18.29 0.71
N GLY A 63 2.15 -17.36 1.55
CA GLY A 63 2.61 -15.97 1.52
C GLY A 63 1.73 -15.05 0.66
N THR A 64 2.01 -13.77 0.71
CA THR A 64 1.41 -12.71 -0.12
C THR A 64 -0.12 -12.65 -0.10
N ALA A 65 -0.73 -12.94 1.06
CA ALA A 65 -2.19 -12.92 1.21
C ALA A 65 -2.78 -11.50 1.06
N VAL A 66 -2.02 -10.47 1.46
CA VAL A 66 -2.41 -9.06 1.36
C VAL A 66 -1.50 -8.33 0.38
N ASN A 67 -2.09 -7.76 -0.66
CA ASN A 67 -1.40 -6.94 -1.65
C ASN A 67 -1.82 -5.48 -1.49
N PRO A 68 -0.97 -4.59 -0.94
CA PRO A 68 -1.23 -3.17 -0.93
C PRO A 68 -1.45 -2.65 -2.35
N SER A 69 -2.44 -1.79 -2.58
CA SER A 69 -2.68 -1.19 -3.90
C SER A 69 -1.85 0.08 -4.08
N LEU A 70 -1.59 0.44 -5.35
CA LEU A 70 -0.97 1.72 -5.69
C LEU A 70 -1.81 2.90 -5.18
N ASN A 71 -3.15 2.76 -5.16
CA ASN A 71 -4.04 3.77 -4.61
C ASN A 71 -3.73 4.10 -3.13
N LEU A 72 -3.33 3.08 -2.34
CA LEU A 72 -2.90 3.32 -0.97
C LEU A 72 -1.52 4.00 -0.94
N VAL A 73 -0.58 3.56 -1.79
CA VAL A 73 0.78 4.15 -1.85
C VAL A 73 0.71 5.63 -2.27
N ASP A 74 -0.13 5.96 -3.24
CA ASP A 74 -0.36 7.34 -3.69
C ASP A 74 -1.03 8.20 -2.60
N ALA A 75 -1.87 7.61 -1.73
CA ALA A 75 -2.51 8.34 -0.65
C ALA A 75 -1.53 8.88 0.41
N PHE A 76 -0.35 8.27 0.56
CA PHE A 76 0.71 8.83 1.38
C PHE A 76 1.31 10.05 0.67
N LYS A 77 1.16 11.24 1.24
CA LYS A 77 1.72 12.49 0.69
C LYS A 77 3.25 12.49 0.69
N ASN A 78 3.86 13.44 0.02
CA ASN A 78 5.28 13.73 0.18
C ASN A 78 5.54 14.46 1.50
N LEU A 79 6.76 14.36 2.05
CA LEU A 79 7.14 14.96 3.33
C LEU A 79 7.00 16.49 3.36
N ASP A 80 7.01 17.15 2.21
CA ASP A 80 6.75 18.59 2.07
C ASP A 80 5.26 18.95 2.02
N GLY A 81 4.38 17.93 2.12
CA GLY A 81 2.93 18.09 2.10
C GLY A 81 2.31 18.09 0.71
N THR A 82 3.11 18.00 -0.37
CA THR A 82 2.60 17.92 -1.74
C THR A 82 1.90 16.59 -2.02
N ASP A 83 1.21 16.50 -3.16
CA ASP A 83 0.50 15.30 -3.59
C ASP A 83 1.43 14.08 -3.60
N GLY A 84 0.90 12.97 -3.13
CA GLY A 84 1.60 11.70 -3.05
C GLY A 84 1.54 10.83 -4.31
N LYS A 85 0.85 11.22 -5.39
CA LYS A 85 0.83 10.45 -6.63
C LYS A 85 2.25 10.24 -7.15
N LEU A 86 2.65 8.98 -7.31
CA LEU A 86 3.99 8.65 -7.83
C LEU A 86 4.10 9.06 -9.31
N GLN A 87 5.17 9.75 -9.64
CA GLN A 87 5.43 10.23 -11.00
C GLN A 87 6.15 9.15 -11.82
N ALA A 88 5.41 8.37 -12.61
CA ALA A 88 5.97 7.35 -13.50
C ALA A 88 6.20 7.90 -14.93
N TYR A 89 5.48 8.93 -15.30
CA TYR A 89 5.44 9.50 -16.65
C TYR A 89 5.86 10.96 -16.67
N VAL A 90 6.38 11.41 -17.81
CA VAL A 90 6.74 12.82 -18.04
C VAL A 90 5.49 13.72 -17.97
N ASP A 91 4.40 13.26 -18.58
CA ASP A 91 3.09 13.90 -18.45
C ASP A 91 2.43 13.42 -17.14
N PRO A 92 2.18 14.32 -16.16
CA PRO A 92 1.52 13.95 -14.89
C PRO A 92 0.06 13.50 -15.10
N ASP A 93 -0.56 13.88 -16.21
CA ASP A 93 -1.93 13.50 -16.56
C ASP A 93 -2.00 12.23 -17.41
N HIS A 94 -0.84 11.61 -17.71
CA HIS A 94 -0.79 10.33 -18.40
C HIS A 94 -1.73 9.32 -17.73
N ALA A 95 -2.58 8.68 -18.53
CA ALA A 95 -3.53 7.71 -18.03
C ALA A 95 -2.81 6.43 -17.54
N ASP A 96 -3.28 5.89 -16.42
CA ASP A 96 -2.84 4.58 -15.96
C ASP A 96 -3.24 3.49 -16.95
N GLU A 97 -2.39 2.48 -17.09
CA GLU A 97 -2.62 1.39 -18.04
C GLU A 97 -3.79 0.51 -17.60
N THR A 98 -4.84 0.48 -18.38
CA THR A 98 -6.02 -0.37 -18.14
C THR A 98 -5.89 -1.74 -18.80
N SER A 99 -4.95 -1.89 -19.72
CA SER A 99 -4.63 -3.19 -20.33
C SER A 99 -3.76 -4.03 -19.40
N THR A 100 -4.03 -5.32 -19.35
CA THR A 100 -3.20 -6.32 -18.67
C THR A 100 -2.17 -6.95 -19.62
N THR A 101 -2.16 -6.55 -20.89
CA THR A 101 -1.31 -7.13 -21.92
C THR A 101 -0.20 -6.13 -22.29
N THR A 102 1.06 -6.52 -22.08
CA THR A 102 2.26 -5.68 -22.24
C THR A 102 2.40 -5.02 -23.62
N ASN A 103 1.92 -5.68 -24.70
CA ASN A 103 1.97 -5.13 -26.06
C ASN A 103 1.00 -3.97 -26.30
N LYS A 104 0.15 -3.65 -25.34
CA LYS A 104 -0.80 -2.52 -25.38
C LYS A 104 -0.39 -1.36 -24.48
N PHE A 105 0.71 -1.48 -23.74
CA PHE A 105 1.23 -0.37 -22.94
C PHE A 105 1.77 0.74 -23.85
N ASP A 106 1.83 1.95 -23.32
CA ASP A 106 2.55 3.01 -23.98
C ASP A 106 3.99 2.56 -24.24
N ASN A 107 4.38 2.53 -25.50
CA ASN A 107 5.68 2.06 -25.93
C ASN A 107 6.63 3.20 -26.38
N ASN A 108 6.21 4.46 -26.19
CA ASN A 108 7.05 5.61 -26.47
C ASN A 108 8.07 5.81 -25.33
N PRO A 109 9.37 5.70 -25.57
CA PRO A 109 10.38 5.88 -24.52
C PRO A 109 10.35 7.29 -23.90
N GLU A 110 9.91 8.30 -24.64
CA GLU A 110 9.83 9.69 -24.15
C GLU A 110 8.67 9.93 -23.16
N SER A 111 7.75 8.98 -23.04
CA SER A 111 6.64 9.10 -22.09
C SER A 111 7.04 8.84 -20.63
N TYR A 112 8.18 8.21 -20.41
CA TYR A 112 8.57 7.71 -19.07
C TYR A 112 9.60 8.61 -18.38
N LEU A 113 9.48 8.71 -17.05
CA LEU A 113 10.56 9.16 -16.21
C LEU A 113 11.52 8.01 -15.90
N TYR A 114 12.82 8.27 -16.01
CA TYR A 114 13.88 7.30 -15.80
C TYR A 114 14.56 7.53 -14.47
N TYR A 115 14.63 6.50 -13.64
CA TYR A 115 15.22 6.52 -12.31
C TYR A 115 16.51 5.72 -12.27
N ASP A 116 17.53 6.20 -11.56
CA ASP A 116 18.81 5.51 -11.44
C ASP A 116 18.67 4.27 -10.54
N ASN A 117 17.92 4.37 -9.45
CA ASN A 117 17.64 3.25 -8.55
C ASN A 117 16.13 2.99 -8.46
N ILE A 118 15.77 1.76 -8.18
CA ILE A 118 14.37 1.31 -8.12
C ILE A 118 13.57 1.99 -7.00
N GLU A 119 14.25 2.44 -5.93
CA GLU A 119 13.65 3.14 -4.80
C GLU A 119 13.49 4.66 -5.00
N ASP A 120 14.13 5.25 -6.02
CA ASP A 120 14.18 6.71 -6.19
C ASP A 120 12.80 7.35 -6.36
N ILE A 121 11.87 6.66 -6.98
CA ILE A 121 10.48 7.11 -7.15
C ILE A 121 9.76 7.35 -5.81
N PHE A 122 10.24 6.74 -4.71
CA PHE A 122 9.65 6.85 -3.38
C PHE A 122 10.40 7.82 -2.45
N ARG A 123 11.46 8.48 -2.92
CA ARG A 123 12.44 9.21 -2.07
C ARG A 123 11.81 10.19 -1.10
N ASN A 124 10.82 10.94 -1.52
CA ASN A 124 10.22 12.04 -0.75
C ASN A 124 8.92 11.66 -0.02
N LYS A 125 8.53 10.39 -0.05
CA LYS A 125 7.27 9.91 0.53
C LYS A 125 7.26 9.99 2.06
N ASP A 126 6.06 10.17 2.60
CA ASP A 126 5.74 10.02 4.03
C ASP A 126 6.42 8.79 4.63
N ASN A 127 7.15 8.97 5.72
CA ASN A 127 7.93 7.89 6.34
C ASN A 127 7.08 6.70 6.81
N ARG A 128 5.80 6.92 7.13
CA ARG A 128 4.87 5.86 7.50
C ARG A 128 4.62 4.86 6.37
N LEU A 129 4.77 5.27 5.11
CA LEU A 129 4.65 4.38 3.96
C LEU A 129 5.64 3.23 4.06
N PHE A 130 6.92 3.51 4.37
CA PHE A 130 7.98 2.52 4.44
C PHE A 130 7.82 1.52 5.61
N ALA A 131 7.09 1.90 6.65
CA ALA A 131 6.73 1.03 7.76
C ALA A 131 5.44 0.22 7.48
N THR A 132 4.61 0.68 6.55
CA THR A 132 3.31 0.09 6.22
C THR A 132 3.40 -0.88 5.05
N VAL A 133 4.25 -0.56 4.06
CA VAL A 133 4.37 -1.26 2.77
C VAL A 133 5.85 -1.55 2.46
N MET A 134 6.14 -2.77 2.04
CA MET A 134 7.42 -3.10 1.39
C MET A 134 7.31 -2.69 -0.08
N LEU A 135 8.18 -1.78 -0.47
CA LEU A 135 8.25 -1.15 -1.79
C LEU A 135 9.37 -1.80 -2.62
N PRO A 136 9.38 -1.64 -3.95
CA PRO A 136 10.58 -1.90 -4.75
C PRO A 136 11.82 -1.24 -4.15
N GLY A 137 12.90 -2.00 -3.96
CA GLY A 137 14.11 -1.58 -3.24
C GLY A 137 14.12 -1.83 -1.72
N SER A 138 13.00 -2.30 -1.14
CA SER A 138 12.93 -2.60 0.30
C SER A 138 13.79 -3.80 0.69
N THR A 139 14.26 -3.76 1.94
CA THR A 139 14.87 -4.91 2.63
C THR A 139 13.91 -5.42 3.71
N PHE A 140 13.80 -6.74 3.85
CA PHE A 140 13.06 -7.39 4.91
C PHE A 140 13.87 -8.56 5.45
N MET A 141 13.95 -8.75 6.78
CA MET A 141 14.75 -9.79 7.43
C MET A 141 16.19 -9.85 6.89
N ASN A 142 16.82 -8.68 6.71
CA ASN A 142 18.19 -8.51 6.15
C ASN A 142 18.37 -9.00 4.71
N LYS A 143 17.30 -9.23 3.96
CA LYS A 143 17.33 -9.63 2.55
C LYS A 143 16.67 -8.57 1.69
N ALA A 144 17.37 -8.12 0.64
CA ALA A 144 16.80 -7.22 -0.36
C ALA A 144 15.72 -7.95 -1.18
N LEU A 145 14.58 -7.31 -1.39
CA LEU A 145 13.48 -7.83 -2.21
C LEU A 145 13.74 -7.51 -3.68
N ASP A 146 13.69 -8.52 -4.53
CA ASP A 146 13.81 -8.38 -5.99
C ASP A 146 12.42 -8.16 -6.60
N ILE A 147 11.84 -6.97 -6.35
CA ILE A 147 10.51 -6.58 -6.87
C ILE A 147 10.68 -5.95 -8.26
N ARG A 148 11.02 -6.74 -9.25
CA ARG A 148 11.15 -6.35 -10.66
C ARG A 148 10.14 -7.10 -11.50
N ALA A 149 9.34 -6.39 -12.33
CA ALA A 149 8.38 -7.00 -13.24
C ALA A 149 9.05 -7.69 -14.44
N GLY A 150 10.08 -7.05 -14.98
CA GLY A 150 10.80 -7.55 -16.15
C GLY A 150 11.75 -6.51 -16.69
N ILE A 151 11.91 -6.50 -18.03
CA ILE A 151 12.68 -5.48 -18.73
C ILE A 151 11.82 -4.70 -19.72
N ALA A 152 12.20 -3.44 -19.95
CA ALA A 152 11.78 -2.61 -21.07
C ALA A 152 12.92 -2.56 -22.08
N TYR A 153 12.82 -3.37 -23.14
CA TYR A 153 13.80 -3.44 -24.22
C TYR A 153 13.55 -2.34 -25.23
N TYR A 154 14.55 -1.54 -25.54
CA TYR A 154 14.47 -0.57 -26.61
C TYR A 154 14.78 -1.23 -27.96
N ASN A 155 13.78 -1.31 -28.82
CA ASN A 155 13.95 -1.86 -30.17
C ASN A 155 14.44 -0.78 -31.14
N GLU A 156 15.68 -0.89 -31.61
CA GLU A 156 16.33 0.09 -32.48
C GLU A 156 15.66 0.26 -33.83
N LYS A 157 14.97 -0.77 -34.34
CA LYS A 157 14.27 -0.71 -35.66
C LYS A 157 12.97 0.07 -35.53
N SER A 158 12.17 -0.19 -34.51
CA SER A 158 10.87 0.48 -34.32
C SER A 158 10.98 1.78 -33.53
N LYS A 159 12.12 2.04 -32.88
CA LYS A 159 12.33 3.16 -31.93
C LYS A 159 11.34 3.15 -30.76
N LYS A 160 10.92 1.98 -30.34
CA LYS A 160 9.89 1.77 -29.31
C LYS A 160 10.38 0.84 -28.20
N LEU A 161 9.75 0.96 -27.02
CA LEU A 161 9.93 0.00 -25.94
C LEU A 161 9.11 -1.27 -26.21
N VAL A 162 9.68 -2.41 -25.85
CA VAL A 162 9.01 -3.71 -25.81
C VAL A 162 9.18 -4.27 -24.41
N PHE A 163 8.06 -4.57 -23.74
CA PHE A 163 8.06 -5.05 -22.37
C PHE A 163 8.06 -6.58 -22.34
N TYR A 164 8.99 -7.14 -21.59
CA TYR A 164 9.11 -8.59 -21.39
C TYR A 164 8.93 -8.94 -19.90
N GLU A 165 7.96 -9.80 -19.65
CA GLU A 165 7.65 -10.39 -18.35
C GLU A 165 7.82 -11.91 -18.50
N GLN A 166 8.97 -12.46 -18.13
CA GLN A 166 9.30 -13.88 -18.33
C GLN A 166 8.89 -14.82 -17.19
N GLY A 167 7.96 -14.35 -16.35
CA GLY A 167 7.61 -15.07 -15.14
C GLY A 167 8.69 -14.98 -14.05
N ASN A 168 8.39 -15.51 -12.88
CA ASN A 168 9.29 -15.47 -11.74
C ASN A 168 10.53 -16.36 -11.99
N LYS A 169 11.70 -15.95 -11.51
CA LYS A 169 12.94 -16.72 -11.60
C LYS A 169 12.85 -18.16 -11.06
N LEU A 170 11.98 -18.41 -10.09
CA LEU A 170 11.75 -19.74 -9.55
C LEU A 170 10.97 -20.63 -10.51
N ASP A 171 10.03 -20.07 -11.25
CA ASP A 171 9.13 -20.80 -12.14
C ASP A 171 9.71 -20.94 -13.55
N ASN A 172 10.51 -19.96 -13.98
CA ASN A 172 11.13 -19.95 -15.31
C ASN A 172 12.61 -19.58 -15.24
N PRO A 173 13.51 -20.55 -15.07
CA PRO A 173 14.96 -20.31 -14.98
C PRO A 173 15.60 -19.96 -16.33
N ASN A 174 14.89 -20.10 -17.45
CA ASN A 174 15.45 -19.86 -18.77
C ASN A 174 15.74 -18.38 -19.04
N ASP A 175 16.84 -18.11 -19.71
CA ASP A 175 17.20 -16.76 -20.11
C ASP A 175 16.39 -16.31 -21.32
N LEU A 176 16.14 -15.00 -21.41
CA LEU A 176 15.47 -14.41 -22.56
C LEU A 176 16.50 -14.13 -23.67
N THR A 177 16.17 -14.54 -24.89
CA THR A 177 16.93 -14.18 -26.09
C THR A 177 16.06 -13.24 -26.94
N ILE A 178 16.57 -12.05 -27.22
CA ILE A 178 15.92 -11.06 -28.08
C ILE A 178 16.86 -10.76 -29.24
N ASP A 179 16.39 -10.90 -30.47
CA ASP A 179 17.17 -10.67 -31.72
C ASP A 179 18.54 -11.41 -31.68
N GLY A 180 18.59 -12.62 -31.11
CA GLY A 180 19.81 -13.42 -30.99
C GLY A 180 20.72 -13.04 -29.82
N VAL A 181 20.38 -12.04 -29.03
CA VAL A 181 21.15 -11.62 -27.85
C VAL A 181 20.52 -12.22 -26.60
N LEU A 182 21.35 -12.93 -25.82
CA LEU A 182 20.95 -13.47 -24.53
C LEU A 182 20.90 -12.35 -23.48
N ILE A 183 19.72 -12.16 -22.87
CA ILE A 183 19.53 -11.14 -21.84
C ILE A 183 19.29 -11.84 -20.52
N THR A 184 20.34 -12.02 -19.76
CA THR A 184 20.32 -12.76 -18.47
C THR A 184 19.54 -12.03 -17.37
N GLU A 185 19.35 -10.71 -17.49
CA GLU A 185 18.65 -9.86 -16.52
C GLU A 185 17.15 -9.70 -16.83
N ALA A 186 16.63 -10.31 -17.89
CA ALA A 186 15.29 -10.07 -18.41
C ALA A 186 14.15 -10.67 -17.58
N LYS A 187 14.48 -11.46 -16.56
CA LYS A 187 13.48 -12.20 -15.79
C LYS A 187 12.78 -11.31 -14.79
N THR A 188 11.52 -11.62 -14.54
CA THR A 188 10.81 -11.13 -13.36
C THR A 188 11.60 -11.50 -12.09
N GLY A 189 11.76 -10.55 -11.18
CA GLY A 189 12.45 -10.79 -9.91
C GLY A 189 11.77 -11.86 -9.05
N TYR A 190 12.47 -12.40 -8.07
CA TYR A 190 11.89 -13.39 -7.15
C TYR A 190 10.62 -12.92 -6.45
N ASP A 191 10.57 -11.64 -6.09
CA ASP A 191 9.46 -10.99 -5.41
C ASP A 191 8.71 -10.05 -6.37
N GLY A 192 9.00 -10.12 -7.69
CA GLY A 192 8.41 -9.25 -8.70
C GLY A 192 6.94 -9.53 -8.92
N PRO A 193 6.20 -8.51 -9.36
CA PRO A 193 4.77 -8.67 -9.59
C PRO A 193 4.48 -9.66 -10.72
N SER A 194 3.46 -10.47 -10.52
CA SER A 194 3.00 -11.47 -11.47
C SER A 194 1.52 -11.77 -11.26
N GLU A 195 0.88 -12.34 -12.25
CA GLU A 195 -0.51 -12.81 -12.15
C GLU A 195 -0.65 -14.22 -11.53
N ALA A 196 0.47 -14.85 -11.19
CA ALA A 196 0.47 -16.14 -10.50
C ALA A 196 -0.02 -16.02 -9.05
N ASP A 197 -0.36 -17.15 -8.45
CA ASP A 197 -0.76 -17.20 -7.04
C ASP A 197 0.47 -17.07 -6.11
N TYR A 198 0.25 -16.60 -4.89
CA TYR A 198 1.27 -16.41 -3.85
C TYR A 198 2.41 -15.45 -4.22
N ILE A 199 2.15 -14.55 -5.17
CA ILE A 199 3.07 -13.47 -5.58
C ILE A 199 2.28 -12.15 -5.55
N THR A 200 2.97 -11.02 -5.32
CA THR A 200 2.30 -9.73 -5.41
C THR A 200 1.77 -9.48 -6.82
N ARG A 201 0.54 -9.01 -6.91
CA ARG A 201 -0.07 -8.55 -8.17
C ARG A 201 0.06 -7.04 -8.37
N THR A 202 0.40 -6.34 -7.31
CA THR A 202 0.45 -4.87 -7.30
C THR A 202 1.87 -4.31 -7.30
N GLY A 203 2.91 -5.14 -7.12
CA GLY A 203 4.28 -4.69 -6.93
C GLY A 203 4.62 -4.29 -5.50
N PHE A 204 3.74 -4.57 -4.55
CA PHE A 204 3.90 -4.20 -3.14
C PHE A 204 3.59 -5.37 -2.21
N TYR A 205 4.19 -5.35 -1.01
CA TYR A 205 3.89 -6.28 0.07
C TYR A 205 3.54 -5.50 1.34
N VAL A 206 2.69 -6.06 2.19
CA VAL A 206 2.41 -5.46 3.50
C VAL A 206 3.62 -5.57 4.41
N ARG A 207 3.92 -4.52 5.19
CA ARG A 207 4.97 -4.52 6.23
C ARG A 207 4.41 -4.35 7.64
N LYS A 208 3.33 -3.59 7.79
CA LYS A 208 2.72 -3.34 9.10
C LYS A 208 2.36 -4.65 9.81
N TYR A 209 2.74 -4.79 11.08
CA TYR A 209 2.60 -6.01 11.89
C TYR A 209 3.43 -7.22 11.41
N MET A 210 4.28 -7.07 10.40
CA MET A 210 5.18 -8.16 10.02
C MET A 210 6.30 -8.31 11.05
N ASP A 211 6.55 -9.54 11.48
CA ASP A 211 7.60 -9.88 12.44
C ASP A 211 8.86 -10.29 11.69
N GLU A 212 9.92 -9.51 11.81
CA GLU A 212 11.21 -9.79 11.15
C GLU A 212 11.97 -11.00 11.76
N LYS A 213 11.44 -11.57 12.84
CA LYS A 213 12.03 -12.75 13.51
C LYS A 213 11.31 -14.06 13.17
N THR A 214 10.17 -13.99 12.47
CA THR A 214 9.34 -15.16 12.14
C THR A 214 9.72 -15.71 10.78
N GLU A 215 10.02 -17.03 10.72
CA GLU A 215 10.25 -17.75 9.48
C GLU A 215 8.92 -18.16 8.80
N SER A 216 9.00 -18.66 7.55
CA SER A 216 7.84 -18.94 6.70
C SER A 216 6.81 -19.89 7.31
N ASP A 217 7.24 -20.86 8.12
CA ASP A 217 6.44 -21.87 8.79
C ASP A 217 6.14 -21.55 10.26
N GLY A 218 6.78 -20.50 10.79
CA GLY A 218 6.64 -20.05 12.18
C GLY A 218 5.45 -19.13 12.41
N GLY A 219 4.79 -19.27 13.55
CA GLY A 219 3.82 -18.29 14.02
C GLY A 219 4.49 -17.08 14.65
N SER A 220 3.83 -15.92 14.64
CA SER A 220 4.28 -14.69 15.25
C SER A 220 3.53 -14.38 16.54
N ALA A 221 4.24 -13.82 17.54
CA ALA A 221 3.68 -13.28 18.76
C ALA A 221 3.54 -11.74 18.76
N VAL A 222 3.72 -11.09 17.62
CA VAL A 222 3.49 -9.64 17.48
C VAL A 222 2.03 -9.34 17.82
N SER A 223 1.79 -8.43 18.76
CA SER A 223 0.44 -8.11 19.22
C SER A 223 -0.28 -7.20 18.24
N PHE A 224 -1.58 -7.41 18.04
CA PHE A 224 -2.41 -6.51 17.25
C PHE A 224 -2.96 -5.38 18.14
N ILE A 225 -2.61 -4.15 17.79
CA ILE A 225 -3.19 -2.95 18.38
C ILE A 225 -4.63 -2.82 17.89
N ARG A 226 -5.57 -2.66 18.82
CA ARG A 226 -7.00 -2.46 18.53
C ARG A 226 -7.44 -1.03 18.76
N TYR A 227 -6.74 -0.31 19.65
CA TYR A 227 -6.96 1.10 19.90
C TYR A 227 -5.66 1.74 20.40
N ARG A 228 -5.32 2.91 19.88
CA ARG A 228 -4.07 3.63 20.19
C ARG A 228 -4.25 5.14 20.18
N TYR A 229 -3.28 5.84 20.78
CA TYR A 229 -3.35 7.29 20.95
C TYR A 229 -3.41 8.06 19.62
N GLY A 230 -2.74 7.59 18.57
CA GLY A 230 -2.88 8.18 17.23
C GLY A 230 -4.32 8.15 16.70
N GLU A 231 -5.09 7.09 17.01
CA GLU A 231 -6.53 7.06 16.68
C GLU A 231 -7.34 8.03 17.56
N VAL A 232 -6.95 8.21 18.83
CA VAL A 232 -7.59 9.21 19.72
C VAL A 232 -7.44 10.61 19.14
N LEU A 233 -6.24 10.97 18.65
CA LEU A 233 -6.00 12.27 18.00
C LEU A 233 -6.86 12.46 16.76
N LEU A 234 -6.97 11.42 15.92
CA LEU A 234 -7.81 11.47 14.72
C LEU A 234 -9.30 11.62 15.05
N ASN A 235 -9.78 10.90 16.07
CA ASN A 235 -11.16 11.00 16.53
C ASN A 235 -11.44 12.39 17.14
N ALA A 236 -10.49 12.93 17.91
CA ALA A 236 -10.59 14.26 18.50
C ALA A 236 -10.58 15.36 17.43
N ALA A 237 -9.68 15.24 16.43
CA ALA A 237 -9.63 16.18 15.30
C ALA A 237 -10.95 16.23 14.53
N GLU A 238 -11.50 15.06 14.19
CA GLU A 238 -12.77 14.99 13.45
C GLU A 238 -13.92 15.58 14.27
N ALA A 239 -14.04 15.22 15.55
CA ALA A 239 -15.09 15.71 16.42
C ALA A 239 -15.02 17.24 16.62
N ALA A 240 -13.82 17.78 16.84
CA ALA A 240 -13.62 19.21 17.01
C ALA A 240 -13.89 19.99 15.71
N TYR A 241 -13.45 19.46 14.57
CA TYR A 241 -13.71 20.06 13.25
C TYR A 241 -15.23 20.13 12.98
N GLU A 242 -15.97 19.06 13.23
CA GLU A 242 -17.43 19.00 13.03
C GLU A 242 -18.19 19.91 14.02
N LEU A 243 -17.63 20.14 15.22
CA LEU A 243 -18.23 21.08 16.18
C LEU A 243 -18.07 22.53 15.70
N GLY A 244 -16.99 22.83 14.97
CA GLY A 244 -16.70 24.14 14.41
C GLY A 244 -16.30 25.20 15.44
N GLY A 245 -15.94 26.38 14.93
CA GLY A 245 -15.48 27.51 15.70
C GLY A 245 -13.94 27.51 15.85
N ALA A 246 -13.36 28.72 15.91
CA ALA A 246 -11.92 28.94 15.79
C ALA A 246 -11.07 28.16 16.80
N GLU A 247 -11.53 28.00 18.05
CA GLU A 247 -10.83 27.25 19.08
C GLU A 247 -10.80 25.75 18.75
N ASN A 248 -11.95 25.17 18.34
CA ASN A 248 -12.09 23.77 17.96
C ASN A 248 -11.32 23.45 16.68
N GLU A 249 -11.35 24.35 15.69
CA GLU A 249 -10.57 24.19 14.44
C GLU A 249 -9.06 24.22 14.72
N SER A 250 -8.59 25.12 15.60
CA SER A 250 -7.20 25.15 16.04
C SER A 250 -6.79 23.86 16.75
N PHE A 251 -7.64 23.34 17.63
CA PHE A 251 -7.40 22.07 18.31
C PHE A 251 -7.38 20.88 17.36
N ALA A 252 -8.29 20.85 16.38
CA ALA A 252 -8.32 19.82 15.37
C ALA A 252 -7.03 19.84 14.50
N LEU A 253 -6.59 21.03 14.11
CA LEU A 253 -5.35 21.22 13.35
C LEU A 253 -4.13 20.75 14.15
N ASP A 254 -4.04 21.08 15.45
CA ASP A 254 -2.98 20.61 16.33
C ASP A 254 -2.94 19.08 16.43
N CYS A 255 -4.08 18.43 16.60
CA CYS A 255 -4.16 16.96 16.64
C CYS A 255 -3.61 16.31 15.35
N ILE A 256 -3.93 16.84 14.18
CA ILE A 256 -3.42 16.33 12.90
C ILE A 256 -1.93 16.62 12.75
N ASN A 257 -1.49 17.81 13.13
CA ASN A 257 -0.08 18.21 13.00
C ASN A 257 0.83 17.39 13.94
N GLN A 258 0.39 16.98 15.12
CA GLN A 258 1.15 16.05 15.98
C GLN A 258 1.45 14.72 15.25
N LEU A 259 0.49 14.16 14.50
CA LEU A 259 0.71 12.94 13.71
C LEU A 259 1.71 13.17 12.57
N ARG A 260 1.61 14.32 11.92
CA ARG A 260 2.50 14.70 10.81
C ARG A 260 3.93 14.97 11.29
N GLU A 261 4.11 15.63 12.45
CA GLU A 261 5.41 15.81 13.09
C GLU A 261 6.07 14.47 13.43
N ARG A 262 5.32 13.55 14.07
CA ARG A 262 5.79 12.19 14.33
C ARG A 262 6.18 11.46 13.04
N ALA A 263 5.45 11.67 11.94
CA ALA A 263 5.76 11.11 10.62
C ALA A 263 6.95 11.79 9.92
N GLY A 264 7.43 12.94 10.44
CA GLY A 264 8.60 13.66 9.93
C GLY A 264 8.30 14.60 8.75
N PHE A 265 7.07 15.10 8.64
CA PHE A 265 6.74 16.12 7.65
C PHE A 265 7.58 17.38 7.86
N THR A 266 8.12 17.93 6.78
CA THR A 266 8.91 19.18 6.80
C THR A 266 8.03 20.41 6.73
N LYS A 267 6.79 20.26 6.29
CA LYS A 267 5.77 21.31 6.26
C LYS A 267 4.47 20.78 6.90
N LEU A 268 4.06 21.44 7.97
CA LEU A 268 2.79 21.17 8.65
C LEU A 268 1.64 21.90 7.96
N LEU A 269 0.41 21.51 8.30
CA LEU A 269 -0.78 22.19 7.81
C LEU A 269 -0.94 23.54 8.54
N GLU A 270 -1.33 24.57 7.79
CA GLU A 270 -1.67 25.90 8.32
C GLU A 270 -3.18 26.08 8.53
N SER A 271 -3.96 25.27 7.82
CA SER A 271 -5.42 25.15 7.95
C SER A 271 -5.84 23.72 7.70
N LEU A 272 -7.06 23.36 8.09
CA LEU A 272 -7.56 22.00 8.04
C LEU A 272 -8.89 21.95 7.29
N THR A 273 -9.04 20.92 6.47
CA THR A 273 -10.32 20.54 5.85
C THR A 273 -10.72 19.16 6.32
N ILE A 274 -12.00 18.80 6.17
CA ILE A 274 -12.47 17.44 6.46
C ILE A 274 -11.76 16.40 5.60
N ASP A 275 -11.37 16.74 4.38
CA ASP A 275 -10.67 15.83 3.50
C ASP A 275 -9.20 15.62 3.92
N ASP A 276 -8.57 16.60 4.57
CA ASP A 276 -7.26 16.41 5.20
C ASP A 276 -7.34 15.43 6.37
N ILE A 277 -8.38 15.52 7.22
CA ILE A 277 -8.61 14.57 8.31
C ILE A 277 -8.85 13.16 7.76
N ARG A 278 -9.67 13.04 6.72
CA ARG A 278 -9.96 11.74 6.07
C ARG A 278 -8.73 11.13 5.42
N ALA A 279 -7.89 11.95 4.78
CA ALA A 279 -6.64 11.52 4.17
C ALA A 279 -5.63 11.08 5.23
N GLU A 280 -5.46 11.86 6.30
CA GLU A 280 -4.57 11.53 7.42
C GLU A 280 -5.00 10.22 8.08
N ARG A 281 -6.31 10.04 8.35
CA ARG A 281 -6.87 8.81 8.91
C ARG A 281 -6.65 7.60 8.02
N GLN A 282 -6.73 7.75 6.69
CA GLN A 282 -6.50 6.66 5.74
C GLN A 282 -5.08 6.11 5.83
N VAL A 283 -4.07 6.97 5.88
CA VAL A 283 -2.66 6.56 5.86
C VAL A 283 -2.19 6.13 7.25
N GLU A 284 -2.60 6.84 8.29
CA GLU A 284 -2.25 6.54 9.68
C GLU A 284 -2.77 5.16 10.10
N LEU A 285 -4.04 4.87 9.83
CA LEU A 285 -4.73 3.64 10.22
C LEU A 285 -4.78 2.57 9.12
N ALA A 286 -3.93 2.67 8.08
CA ALA A 286 -3.84 1.65 7.05
C ALA A 286 -3.57 0.27 7.67
N PHE A 287 -4.32 -0.76 7.23
CA PHE A 287 -4.31 -2.14 7.73
C PHE A 287 -4.73 -2.34 9.20
N GLU A 288 -5.35 -1.33 9.84
CA GLU A 288 -5.93 -1.45 11.19
C GLU A 288 -7.46 -1.67 11.17
N GLY A 289 -8.04 -1.88 9.99
CA GLY A 289 -9.45 -2.27 9.84
C GLY A 289 -10.45 -1.11 9.78
N HIS A 290 -10.00 0.15 9.76
CA HIS A 290 -10.87 1.33 9.87
C HIS A 290 -11.52 1.76 8.55
N ARG A 291 -10.79 1.73 7.41
CA ARG A 291 -11.20 2.36 6.14
C ARG A 291 -12.59 1.97 5.67
N PHE A 292 -12.96 0.68 5.81
CA PHE A 292 -14.28 0.19 5.40
C PHE A 292 -15.42 0.86 6.18
N TYR A 293 -15.24 1.02 7.49
CA TYR A 293 -16.23 1.65 8.36
C TYR A 293 -16.24 3.17 8.19
N ASP A 294 -15.08 3.79 8.04
CA ASP A 294 -14.93 5.22 7.84
C ASP A 294 -15.67 5.70 6.59
N LEU A 295 -15.45 5.08 5.44
CA LEU A 295 -16.13 5.45 4.21
C LEU A 295 -17.66 5.30 4.30
N ARG A 296 -18.11 4.30 5.05
CA ARG A 296 -19.56 4.07 5.27
C ARG A 296 -20.17 5.10 6.22
N ARG A 297 -19.52 5.41 7.35
CA ARG A 297 -20.03 6.41 8.30
C ARG A 297 -20.00 7.84 7.73
N TRP A 298 -19.01 8.16 6.91
CA TRP A 298 -18.92 9.43 6.19
C TRP A 298 -19.87 9.51 4.98
N ARG A 299 -20.51 8.40 4.61
CA ARG A 299 -21.42 8.31 3.44
C ARG A 299 -20.76 8.62 2.10
N ILE A 300 -19.45 8.37 1.95
CA ILE A 300 -18.68 8.57 0.72
C ILE A 300 -18.21 7.25 0.08
N ALA A 301 -18.63 6.10 0.61
CA ALA A 301 -18.21 4.80 0.06
C ALA A 301 -18.72 4.58 -1.38
N GLU A 302 -19.88 5.13 -1.73
CA GLU A 302 -20.42 5.08 -3.09
C GLU A 302 -19.56 5.91 -4.07
N ASP A 303 -19.07 7.08 -3.65
CA ASP A 303 -18.23 7.94 -4.49
C ASP A 303 -16.83 7.32 -4.71
N ILE A 304 -16.29 6.65 -3.69
CA ILE A 304 -14.94 6.09 -3.71
C ILE A 304 -14.89 4.72 -4.38
N TRP A 305 -15.91 3.86 -4.16
CA TRP A 305 -15.88 2.45 -4.55
C TRP A 305 -16.86 2.08 -5.66
N ASN A 306 -17.68 3.01 -6.15
CA ASN A 306 -18.62 2.69 -7.20
C ASN A 306 -18.06 2.99 -8.58
N GLY A 307 -17.59 1.97 -9.29
CA GLY A 307 -17.09 2.09 -10.65
C GLY A 307 -18.11 2.50 -11.70
N ASN A 308 -19.39 2.47 -11.38
CA ASN A 308 -20.44 2.96 -12.27
C ASN A 308 -20.34 4.48 -12.48
N ASN A 309 -19.75 5.20 -11.56
CA ASN A 309 -19.55 6.65 -11.62
C ASN A 309 -18.22 7.03 -12.31
N GLN A 310 -17.56 6.10 -12.99
CA GLN A 310 -16.26 6.28 -13.61
C GLN A 310 -15.16 6.76 -12.61
N SER A 311 -15.38 6.52 -11.32
CA SER A 311 -14.41 6.87 -10.29
C SER A 311 -13.11 6.08 -10.50
N LYS A 312 -12.01 6.79 -10.80
CA LYS A 312 -10.67 6.18 -10.90
C LYS A 312 -10.27 5.47 -9.61
N THR A 313 -10.81 5.91 -8.47
CA THR A 313 -10.52 5.34 -7.15
C THR A 313 -11.18 3.97 -6.93
N ALA A 314 -12.21 3.63 -7.71
CA ALA A 314 -12.82 2.30 -7.68
C ALA A 314 -11.94 1.20 -8.30
N MET A 315 -11.02 1.57 -9.19
CA MET A 315 -10.04 0.66 -9.77
C MET A 315 -8.87 0.44 -8.80
N LEU A 316 -8.35 -0.78 -8.76
CA LEU A 316 -7.18 -1.13 -7.95
C LEU A 316 -5.95 -1.23 -8.84
N TYR A 317 -5.05 -0.26 -8.72
CA TYR A 317 -3.82 -0.22 -9.51
C TYR A 317 -2.64 -0.85 -8.76
N GLY A 318 -1.67 -1.33 -9.52
CA GLY A 318 -0.33 -1.69 -9.09
C GLY A 318 0.72 -0.82 -9.78
N LEU A 319 1.95 -0.90 -9.29
CA LEU A 319 3.13 -0.26 -9.88
C LEU A 319 4.14 -1.34 -10.20
N TRP A 320 4.42 -1.51 -11.49
CA TRP A 320 5.29 -2.57 -11.96
C TRP A 320 6.61 -2.00 -12.46
N PRO A 321 7.75 -2.28 -11.79
CA PRO A 321 9.07 -1.77 -12.15
C PRO A 321 9.69 -2.59 -13.29
N TYR A 322 10.21 -1.91 -14.31
CA TYR A 322 10.96 -2.51 -15.41
C TYR A 322 12.36 -1.91 -15.48
N LYS A 323 13.37 -2.76 -15.63
CA LYS A 323 14.72 -2.33 -15.91
C LYS A 323 14.87 -2.10 -17.40
N VAL A 324 15.40 -0.94 -17.80
CA VAL A 324 15.57 -0.56 -19.21
C VAL A 324 16.80 -1.26 -19.79
N TYR A 325 16.59 -1.97 -20.88
CA TYR A 325 17.68 -2.59 -21.66
C TYR A 325 17.89 -1.83 -22.96
N ARG A 326 18.94 -1.00 -22.99
CA ARG A 326 19.36 -0.17 -24.14
C ARG A 326 20.88 0.01 -24.11
N PRO A 327 21.67 -1.02 -24.42
CA PRO A 327 23.13 -0.95 -24.33
C PRO A 327 23.71 0.25 -25.10
N GLY A 328 24.66 0.96 -24.48
CA GLY A 328 25.31 2.12 -25.08
C GLY A 328 24.55 3.45 -24.97
N HIS A 329 23.37 3.46 -24.37
CA HIS A 329 22.56 4.67 -24.16
C HIS A 329 22.49 5.03 -22.66
N GLU A 330 22.34 6.32 -22.33
CA GLU A 330 22.28 6.82 -20.96
C GLU A 330 21.12 6.28 -20.11
N THR A 331 20.06 5.80 -20.77
CA THR A 331 18.90 5.16 -20.11
C THR A 331 19.14 3.67 -19.82
N HIS A 332 20.25 3.07 -20.29
CA HIS A 332 20.53 1.68 -20.01
C HIS A 332 20.67 1.42 -18.50
N ASN A 333 20.07 0.34 -18.04
CA ASN A 333 19.98 -0.05 -16.62
C ASN A 333 19.18 0.89 -15.71
N LYS A 334 18.59 1.97 -16.19
CA LYS A 334 17.65 2.78 -15.42
C LYS A 334 16.32 2.06 -15.24
N TRP A 335 15.50 2.58 -14.36
CA TRP A 335 14.19 2.05 -14.04
C TRP A 335 13.08 2.94 -14.59
N ILE A 336 12.05 2.30 -15.15
CA ILE A 336 10.76 2.91 -15.45
C ILE A 336 9.65 2.12 -14.77
N PHE A 337 8.51 2.75 -14.55
CA PHE A 337 7.41 2.17 -13.82
C PHE A 337 6.13 2.24 -14.65
N ILE A 338 5.37 1.14 -14.66
CA ILE A 338 4.05 1.09 -15.28
C ILE A 338 3.00 1.06 -14.18
N ARG A 339 2.13 2.07 -14.18
CA ARG A 339 0.93 2.14 -13.36
C ARG A 339 -0.16 1.37 -14.09
N ARG A 340 -0.51 0.17 -13.63
CA ARG A 340 -1.41 -0.74 -14.37
C ARG A 340 -2.40 -1.48 -13.48
N LEU A 341 -3.46 -2.00 -14.13
CA LEU A 341 -4.39 -2.92 -13.49
C LEU A 341 -3.80 -4.32 -13.42
N PRO A 342 -3.84 -4.98 -12.25
CA PRO A 342 -3.62 -6.42 -12.17
C PRO A 342 -4.70 -7.19 -12.94
N ALA A 343 -4.31 -8.24 -13.69
CA ALA A 343 -5.25 -8.99 -14.55
C ALA A 343 -6.36 -9.69 -13.74
N LYS A 344 -6.11 -10.06 -12.49
CA LYS A 344 -7.16 -10.66 -11.61
C LYS A 344 -8.15 -9.64 -11.05
N PHE A 345 -7.87 -8.32 -11.17
CA PHE A 345 -8.75 -7.25 -10.72
C PHE A 345 -9.00 -6.20 -11.82
N PRO A 346 -9.45 -6.63 -13.02
CA PRO A 346 -9.55 -5.73 -14.18
C PRO A 346 -10.81 -4.84 -14.12
N THR A 347 -11.69 -5.09 -13.17
CA THR A 347 -12.97 -4.39 -13.06
C THR A 347 -13.00 -3.50 -11.81
N PRO A 348 -13.67 -2.35 -11.89
CA PRO A 348 -13.82 -1.49 -10.73
C PRO A 348 -14.65 -2.16 -9.63
N ARG A 349 -14.37 -1.79 -8.40
CA ARG A 349 -15.23 -2.12 -7.27
C ARG A 349 -16.63 -1.53 -7.49
N LYS A 350 -17.63 -2.20 -6.93
CA LYS A 350 -19.02 -1.75 -6.96
C LYS A 350 -19.53 -1.56 -5.54
N PHE A 351 -20.04 -0.38 -5.27
CA PHE A 351 -20.69 -0.08 -4.01
C PHE A 351 -21.96 0.72 -4.30
N ASN A 352 -23.10 0.11 -4.06
CA ASN A 352 -24.40 0.75 -4.26
C ASN A 352 -24.93 1.26 -2.92
N ARG A 353 -25.87 2.17 -2.96
CA ARG A 353 -26.52 2.77 -1.77
C ARG A 353 -27.03 1.73 -0.77
N VAL A 354 -27.53 0.61 -1.25
CA VAL A 354 -27.99 -0.52 -0.41
C VAL A 354 -26.84 -1.10 0.44
N ASN A 355 -25.59 -1.06 -0.02
CA ASN A 355 -24.44 -1.64 0.67
C ASN A 355 -23.99 -0.86 1.93
N TYR A 356 -24.58 0.32 2.20
CA TYR A 356 -24.39 0.99 3.50
C TYR A 356 -24.96 0.19 4.67
N TYR A 357 -25.94 -0.68 4.40
CA TYR A 357 -26.56 -1.56 5.38
C TYR A 357 -26.35 -3.02 5.00
N SER A 358 -26.37 -3.89 5.99
CA SER A 358 -26.34 -5.34 5.75
C SER A 358 -27.76 -5.89 5.72
N ALA A 359 -28.04 -6.85 4.85
CA ALA A 359 -29.29 -7.60 4.89
C ALA A 359 -29.39 -8.36 6.22
N PHE A 360 -30.59 -8.46 6.78
CA PHE A 360 -30.87 -9.42 7.82
C PHE A 360 -31.03 -10.82 7.21
N ASN A 361 -30.49 -11.83 7.89
CA ASN A 361 -30.72 -13.21 7.51
C ASN A 361 -32.24 -13.52 7.52
N ALA A 362 -32.72 -14.31 6.55
CA ALA A 362 -34.10 -14.72 6.45
C ALA A 362 -34.66 -15.37 7.73
N ASP A 363 -33.84 -16.20 8.41
CA ASP A 363 -34.23 -16.85 9.68
C ASP A 363 -34.46 -15.82 10.79
N VAL A 364 -33.68 -14.77 10.85
CA VAL A 364 -33.84 -13.69 11.86
C VAL A 364 -35.13 -12.94 11.61
N LEU A 365 -35.46 -12.63 10.35
CA LEU A 365 -36.72 -11.97 9.97
C LEU A 365 -37.94 -12.85 10.28
N THR A 366 -37.83 -14.16 10.03
CA THR A 366 -38.90 -15.12 10.30
C THR A 366 -39.16 -15.29 11.79
N LYS A 367 -38.09 -15.31 12.62
CA LYS A 367 -38.19 -15.48 14.08
C LYS A 367 -38.64 -14.20 14.80
N ASN A 368 -38.49 -13.04 14.18
CA ASN A 368 -38.87 -11.75 14.77
C ASN A 368 -39.70 -10.94 13.78
N SER A 369 -41.04 -11.10 13.86
CA SER A 369 -41.99 -10.41 12.98
C SER A 369 -42.05 -8.89 13.14
N LYS A 370 -41.45 -8.33 14.19
CA LYS A 370 -41.34 -6.89 14.42
C LYS A 370 -40.07 -6.28 13.77
N LEU A 371 -39.18 -7.11 13.27
CA LEU A 371 -37.96 -6.63 12.62
C LEU A 371 -38.27 -6.20 11.19
N VAL A 372 -37.97 -4.95 10.87
CA VAL A 372 -38.13 -4.37 9.54
C VAL A 372 -36.81 -4.57 8.77
N LYS A 373 -36.89 -4.93 7.49
CA LYS A 373 -35.73 -5.03 6.61
C LYS A 373 -35.01 -3.69 6.53
N ASN A 374 -33.68 -3.74 6.43
CA ASN A 374 -32.91 -2.55 6.12
C ASN A 374 -33.29 -1.98 4.74
N PRO A 375 -33.13 -0.65 4.54
CA PRO A 375 -33.48 -0.01 3.27
C PRO A 375 -32.80 -0.68 2.07
N GLY A 376 -33.57 -1.08 1.06
CA GLY A 376 -33.09 -1.69 -0.18
C GLY A 376 -32.90 -3.21 -0.13
N HIS A 377 -33.22 -3.90 0.98
CA HIS A 377 -33.10 -5.36 1.15
C HIS A 377 -34.42 -6.10 1.16
#